data_a01f56be6c91cd52719bd1db7692ba06
#
_entry.id   a01f56be6c91cd52719bd1db7692ba06
#
_cell.length_a   1.000
_cell.length_b   1.000
_cell.length_c   1.000
_cell.angle_alpha   90.00
_cell.angle_beta   90.00
_cell.angle_gamma   90.00
#
_symmetry.space_group_name_H-M   'P 1'
#
loop_
_entity.id
_entity.type
_entity.pdbx_description
1 polymer ?
#
loop_
_entity_poly.entity_id
_entity_poly.type
_entity_poly.pdbx_seq_one_letter_code
_entity_poly.pdbx_strand_id
1 'polypeptide(L)'
;MNQTKPSKKFWLAVVIYSLVGQVAWVMENMYLNVFIYKMFNASAEEISLMVSASSIAATVTTLLIGALSDKIGKRKLFICGGYLLWGVSIWSFALIRMDVINALFPAAVSASSVCVSLVIIMDCVMTFFGSSANDACFNAWLTDASDSSNRGAVEGINSMMPLMAILVVFGGFMSFDQNLPETWVMIFGIIGTLVLGIGVLGFFLIDEKPVKTQGNEKYFANIFYGFRPSVIGQNKLLYLALGAYAVFNISIQIYMPYLILYYTVSL
;
A
#
# COMPACT_ATOMS: atom_id res chain seq x y z
N MET A 1 -29.16 -17.20 14.66
CA MET A 1 -27.68 -17.21 14.70
C MET A 1 -27.26 -16.29 15.81
N ASN A 2 -26.60 -16.80 16.86
CA ASN A 2 -26.08 -15.96 17.96
C ASN A 2 -25.01 -15.02 17.38
N GLN A 3 -25.33 -13.73 17.27
CA GLN A 3 -24.37 -12.68 16.91
C GLN A 3 -23.44 -12.49 18.12
N THR A 4 -22.25 -13.09 18.07
CA THR A 4 -21.22 -12.79 19.06
C THR A 4 -20.67 -11.40 18.80
N LYS A 5 -20.78 -10.49 19.75
CA LYS A 5 -20.19 -9.15 19.64
C LYS A 5 -18.69 -9.26 19.29
N PRO A 6 -18.18 -8.47 18.35
CA PRO A 6 -16.76 -8.47 17.99
C PRO A 6 -15.91 -8.20 19.23
N SER A 7 -14.80 -8.93 19.34
CA SER A 7 -13.90 -8.79 20.50
C SER A 7 -13.17 -7.43 20.47
N LYS A 8 -12.70 -6.95 21.62
CA LYS A 8 -11.84 -5.76 21.70
C LYS A 8 -10.58 -5.91 20.84
N LYS A 9 -10.04 -7.13 20.78
CA LYS A 9 -8.89 -7.51 19.96
C LYS A 9 -9.16 -7.30 18.47
N PHE A 10 -10.36 -7.66 18.00
CA PHE A 10 -10.79 -7.42 16.61
C PHE A 10 -10.78 -5.93 16.29
N TRP A 11 -11.43 -5.09 17.10
CA TRP A 11 -11.45 -3.65 16.86
C TRP A 11 -10.08 -3.01 16.92
N LEU A 12 -9.21 -3.47 17.81
CA LEU A 12 -7.82 -3.01 17.88
C LEU A 12 -7.07 -3.36 16.59
N ALA A 13 -7.23 -4.59 16.07
CA ALA A 13 -6.64 -5.00 14.82
C ALA A 13 -7.16 -4.16 13.65
N VAL A 14 -8.48 -3.91 13.56
CA VAL A 14 -9.08 -3.06 12.51
C VAL A 14 -8.44 -1.68 12.52
N VAL A 15 -8.39 -0.99 13.66
CA VAL A 15 -7.87 0.37 13.77
C VAL A 15 -6.38 0.42 13.44
N ILE A 16 -5.58 -0.46 14.04
CA ILE A 16 -4.11 -0.42 13.89
C ILE A 16 -3.71 -0.75 12.45
N TYR A 17 -4.24 -1.83 11.87
CA TYR A 17 -3.87 -2.24 10.53
C TYR A 17 -4.37 -1.28 9.46
N SER A 18 -5.61 -0.75 9.60
CA SER A 18 -6.11 0.27 8.69
C SER A 18 -5.26 1.55 8.77
N LEU A 19 -4.88 2.02 9.98
CA LEU A 19 -4.08 3.23 10.12
C LEU A 19 -2.66 3.04 9.58
N VAL A 20 -1.94 2.02 10.04
CA VAL A 20 -0.53 1.82 9.68
C VAL A 20 -0.36 1.46 8.21
N GLY A 21 -1.29 0.69 7.64
CA GLY A 21 -1.32 0.46 6.20
C GLY A 21 -1.44 1.77 5.41
N GLN A 22 -2.35 2.65 5.83
CA GLN A 22 -2.51 3.96 5.17
C GLN A 22 -1.32 4.90 5.42
N VAL A 23 -0.66 4.84 6.58
CA VAL A 23 0.59 5.59 6.83
C VAL A 23 1.69 5.15 5.85
N ALA A 24 1.84 3.86 5.61
CA ALA A 24 2.79 3.35 4.63
C ALA A 24 2.43 3.78 3.19
N TRP A 25 1.14 3.77 2.82
CA TRP A 25 0.68 4.26 1.51
C TRP A 25 0.86 5.77 1.33
N VAL A 26 0.68 6.58 2.37
CA VAL A 26 0.98 8.03 2.32
C VAL A 26 2.47 8.25 2.10
N MET A 27 3.33 7.45 2.75
CA MET A 27 4.77 7.50 2.54
C MET A 27 5.14 7.22 1.08
N GLU A 28 4.59 6.16 0.48
CA GLU A 28 4.82 5.80 -0.92
C GLU A 28 4.28 6.87 -1.89
N ASN A 29 3.00 7.19 -1.78
CA ASN A 29 2.32 8.01 -2.77
C ASN A 29 2.70 9.50 -2.73
N MET A 30 3.26 9.98 -1.60
CA MET A 30 3.54 11.40 -1.42
C MET A 30 5.02 11.67 -1.12
N TYR A 31 5.59 11.03 -0.09
CA TYR A 31 6.94 11.33 0.36
C TYR A 31 8.03 10.72 -0.52
N LEU A 32 7.80 9.56 -1.12
CA LEU A 32 8.77 8.94 -2.02
C LEU A 32 9.00 9.79 -3.28
N ASN A 33 7.97 10.48 -3.77
CA ASN A 33 8.08 11.43 -4.88
C ASN A 33 8.99 12.62 -4.51
N VAL A 34 8.85 13.13 -3.29
CA VAL A 34 9.71 14.20 -2.76
C VAL A 34 11.15 13.70 -2.57
N PHE A 35 11.31 12.48 -2.07
CA PHE A 35 12.62 11.85 -1.88
C PHE A 35 13.42 11.79 -3.18
N ILE A 36 12.86 11.21 -4.24
CA ILE A 36 13.60 11.08 -5.50
C ILE A 36 13.87 12.42 -6.17
N TYR A 37 12.94 13.38 -6.02
CA TYR A 37 13.13 14.73 -6.53
C TYR A 37 14.28 15.44 -5.79
N LYS A 38 14.25 15.51 -4.45
CA LYS A 38 15.21 16.26 -3.66
C LYS A 38 16.58 15.60 -3.57
N MET A 39 16.63 14.27 -3.47
CA MET A 39 17.90 13.56 -3.28
C MET A 39 18.60 13.24 -4.60
N PHE A 40 17.86 13.04 -5.69
CA PHE A 40 18.44 12.56 -6.95
C PHE A 40 18.08 13.47 -8.12
N ASN A 41 17.37 14.57 -7.90
CA ASN A 41 16.94 15.53 -8.91
C ASN A 41 16.14 14.85 -10.04
N ALA A 42 15.26 13.91 -9.66
CA ALA A 42 14.44 13.17 -10.60
C ALA A 42 13.50 14.10 -11.38
N SER A 43 13.35 13.85 -12.66
CA SER A 43 12.43 14.56 -13.54
C SER A 43 10.97 14.18 -13.27
N ALA A 44 10.03 15.02 -13.72
CA ALA A 44 8.61 14.70 -13.65
C ALA A 44 8.26 13.41 -14.41
N GLU A 45 8.98 13.10 -15.50
CA GLU A 45 8.81 11.87 -16.25
C GLU A 45 9.20 10.64 -15.44
N GLU A 46 10.32 10.70 -14.71
CA GLU A 46 10.80 9.61 -13.86
C GLU A 46 9.84 9.38 -12.67
N ILE A 47 9.30 10.45 -12.06
CA ILE A 47 8.27 10.37 -11.03
C ILE A 47 7.00 9.71 -11.61
N SER A 48 6.55 10.13 -12.78
CA SER A 48 5.40 9.54 -13.46
C SER A 48 5.62 8.06 -13.79
N LEU A 49 6.82 7.69 -14.23
CA LEU A 49 7.19 6.30 -14.49
C LEU A 49 7.12 5.45 -13.21
N MET A 50 7.66 5.97 -12.09
CA MET A 50 7.61 5.30 -10.79
C MET A 50 6.17 5.02 -10.37
N VAL A 51 5.32 6.06 -10.33
CA VAL A 51 3.90 5.93 -9.93
C VAL A 51 3.13 5.00 -10.87
N SER A 52 3.41 5.03 -12.16
CA SER A 52 2.75 4.15 -13.12
C SER A 52 3.18 2.69 -12.96
N ALA A 53 4.47 2.45 -12.76
CA ALA A 53 5.01 1.10 -12.57
C ALA A 53 4.48 0.47 -11.27
N SER A 54 4.50 1.21 -10.15
CA SER A 54 3.98 0.72 -8.86
C SER A 54 2.46 0.49 -8.92
N SER A 55 1.69 1.34 -9.60
CA SER A 55 0.25 1.13 -9.78
C SER A 55 -0.08 -0.14 -10.57
N ILE A 56 0.70 -0.47 -11.60
CA ILE A 56 0.57 -1.72 -12.34
C ILE A 56 0.93 -2.90 -11.42
N ALA A 57 2.04 -2.80 -10.67
CA ALA A 57 2.46 -3.80 -9.71
C ALA A 57 1.38 -4.04 -8.64
N ALA A 58 0.78 -2.97 -8.07
CA ALA A 58 -0.32 -3.05 -7.12
C ALA A 58 -1.53 -3.82 -7.69
N THR A 59 -1.96 -3.45 -8.89
CA THR A 59 -3.13 -4.06 -9.54
C THR A 59 -2.92 -5.56 -9.78
N VAL A 60 -1.79 -5.93 -10.39
CA VAL A 60 -1.46 -7.32 -10.68
C VAL A 60 -1.33 -8.13 -9.39
N THR A 61 -0.65 -7.56 -8.39
CA THR A 61 -0.45 -8.20 -7.10
C THR A 61 -1.76 -8.44 -6.37
N THR A 62 -2.62 -7.43 -6.27
CA THR A 62 -3.90 -7.53 -5.57
C THR A 62 -4.77 -8.62 -6.17
N LEU A 63 -4.84 -8.72 -7.50
CA LEU A 63 -5.59 -9.77 -8.20
C LEU A 63 -5.00 -11.17 -7.94
N LEU A 64 -3.69 -11.34 -8.11
CA LEU A 64 -3.04 -12.65 -8.00
C LEU A 64 -2.98 -13.14 -6.55
N ILE A 65 -2.56 -12.28 -5.62
CA ILE A 65 -2.41 -12.65 -4.21
C ILE A 65 -3.78 -12.76 -3.52
N GLY A 66 -4.75 -11.91 -3.88
CA GLY A 66 -6.12 -12.09 -3.43
C GLY A 66 -6.63 -13.49 -3.78
N ALA A 67 -6.49 -13.85 -5.05
CA ALA A 67 -6.83 -15.18 -5.54
C ALA A 67 -6.08 -16.31 -4.81
N LEU A 68 -4.78 -16.15 -4.63
CA LEU A 68 -3.93 -17.15 -3.97
C LEU A 68 -4.29 -17.31 -2.49
N SER A 69 -4.53 -16.20 -1.77
CA SER A 69 -4.88 -16.21 -0.35
C SER A 69 -6.22 -16.90 -0.10
N ASP A 70 -7.19 -16.71 -1.00
CA ASP A 70 -8.50 -17.37 -0.94
C ASP A 70 -8.35 -18.89 -1.16
N LYS A 71 -7.50 -19.29 -2.10
CA LYS A 71 -7.23 -20.70 -2.39
C LYS A 71 -6.56 -21.42 -1.22
N ILE A 72 -5.58 -20.76 -0.59
CA ILE A 72 -4.82 -21.31 0.55
C ILE A 72 -5.65 -21.24 1.85
N GLY A 73 -6.53 -20.25 1.97
CA GLY A 73 -7.38 -20.03 3.16
C GLY A 73 -6.62 -19.57 4.41
N LYS A 74 -5.39 -19.06 4.26
CA LYS A 74 -4.50 -18.62 5.35
C LYS A 74 -4.16 -17.12 5.23
N ARG A 75 -5.18 -16.26 5.38
CA ARG A 75 -5.00 -14.81 5.23
C ARG A 75 -4.03 -14.19 6.22
N LYS A 76 -4.03 -14.67 7.46
CA LYS A 76 -3.13 -14.21 8.53
C LYS A 76 -1.66 -14.29 8.13
N LEU A 77 -1.25 -15.38 7.49
CA LEU A 77 0.13 -15.56 7.06
C LEU A 77 0.54 -14.50 6.03
N PHE A 78 -0.33 -14.24 5.05
CA PHE A 78 -0.10 -13.22 4.02
C PHE A 78 -0.09 -11.80 4.61
N ILE A 79 -0.99 -11.50 5.56
CA ILE A 79 -1.01 -10.20 6.23
C ILE A 79 0.28 -10.02 7.05
N CYS A 80 0.54 -10.90 8.00
CA CYS A 80 1.69 -10.75 8.90
C CYS A 80 3.03 -10.82 8.16
N GLY A 81 3.21 -11.82 7.29
CA GLY A 81 4.42 -11.98 6.49
C GLY A 81 4.62 -10.84 5.50
N GLY A 82 3.53 -10.40 4.86
CA GLY A 82 3.58 -9.29 3.93
C GLY A 82 3.94 -7.97 4.62
N TYR A 83 3.38 -7.64 5.80
CA TYR A 83 3.78 -6.46 6.57
C TYR A 83 5.25 -6.52 7.03
N LEU A 84 5.77 -7.70 7.39
CA LEU A 84 7.19 -7.85 7.70
C LEU A 84 8.07 -7.51 6.50
N LEU A 85 7.77 -8.08 5.33
CA LEU A 85 8.54 -7.86 4.10
C LEU A 85 8.35 -6.42 3.58
N TRP A 86 7.15 -5.85 3.74
CA TRP A 86 6.88 -4.45 3.42
C TRP A 86 7.71 -3.50 4.29
N GLY A 87 7.76 -3.73 5.61
CA GLY A 87 8.61 -2.92 6.50
C GLY A 87 10.10 -3.01 6.16
N VAL A 88 10.59 -4.21 5.80
CA VAL A 88 11.98 -4.39 5.34
C VAL A 88 12.22 -3.66 4.01
N SER A 89 11.28 -3.72 3.07
CA SER A 89 11.42 -3.01 1.79
C SER A 89 11.41 -1.49 1.98
N ILE A 90 10.60 -0.95 2.90
CA ILE A 90 10.66 0.48 3.26
C ILE A 90 12.04 0.84 3.84
N TRP A 91 12.59 0.01 4.70
CA TRP A 91 13.93 0.22 5.27
C TRP A 91 15.03 0.26 4.21
N SER A 92 14.89 -0.51 3.14
CA SER A 92 15.91 -0.59 2.10
C SER A 92 16.08 0.73 1.32
N PHE A 93 15.09 1.62 1.29
CA PHE A 93 15.25 2.95 0.69
C PHE A 93 16.29 3.80 1.42
N ALA A 94 16.50 3.59 2.72
CA ALA A 94 17.54 4.27 3.48
C ALA A 94 18.99 3.96 2.98
N LEU A 95 19.16 2.87 2.24
CA LEU A 95 20.43 2.46 1.65
C LEU A 95 20.67 3.06 0.26
N ILE A 96 19.63 3.60 -0.39
CA ILE A 96 19.76 4.21 -1.72
C ILE A 96 20.23 5.65 -1.55
N ARG A 97 21.55 5.83 -1.63
CA ARG A 97 22.25 7.10 -1.42
C ARG A 97 23.33 7.29 -2.47
N MET A 98 23.56 8.54 -2.86
CA MET A 98 24.56 8.89 -3.88
C MET A 98 25.98 8.44 -3.51
N ASP A 99 26.37 8.59 -2.23
CA ASP A 99 27.68 8.16 -1.73
C ASP A 99 27.84 6.63 -1.81
N VAL A 100 26.83 5.87 -1.44
CA VAL A 100 26.82 4.40 -1.51
C VAL A 100 26.88 3.93 -2.97
N ILE A 101 26.08 4.52 -3.84
CA ILE A 101 26.06 4.15 -5.26
C ILE A 101 27.37 4.50 -5.97
N ASN A 102 27.96 5.66 -5.68
CA ASN A 102 29.27 6.02 -6.23
C ASN A 102 30.38 5.06 -5.76
N ALA A 103 30.30 4.57 -4.52
CA ALA A 103 31.26 3.60 -4.00
C ALA A 103 31.09 2.21 -4.66
N LEU A 104 29.85 1.78 -4.92
CA LEU A 104 29.54 0.47 -5.50
C LEU A 104 29.72 0.45 -7.02
N PHE A 105 29.43 1.56 -7.69
CA PHE A 105 29.43 1.70 -9.16
C PHE A 105 30.27 2.90 -9.60
N PRO A 106 31.59 2.92 -9.37
CA PRO A 106 32.44 4.07 -9.68
C PRO A 106 32.55 4.39 -11.17
N ALA A 107 32.19 3.45 -12.04
CA ALA A 107 32.16 3.62 -13.49
C ALA A 107 30.78 4.02 -14.03
N ALA A 108 29.78 4.24 -13.18
CA ALA A 108 28.44 4.65 -13.62
C ALA A 108 28.49 6.06 -14.21
N VAL A 109 27.86 6.24 -15.38
CA VAL A 109 27.81 7.53 -16.09
C VAL A 109 27.07 8.59 -15.26
N SER A 110 26.07 8.17 -14.47
CA SER A 110 25.31 9.01 -13.56
C SER A 110 24.82 8.20 -12.35
N ALA A 111 25.38 8.49 -11.19
CA ALA A 111 24.92 7.87 -9.93
C ALA A 111 23.45 8.25 -9.61
N SER A 112 23.03 9.47 -10.00
CA SER A 112 21.65 9.92 -9.83
C SER A 112 20.67 9.03 -10.61
N SER A 113 20.93 8.77 -11.88
CA SER A 113 20.06 7.91 -12.70
C SER A 113 20.01 6.47 -12.18
N VAL A 114 21.12 5.97 -11.64
CA VAL A 114 21.15 4.64 -10.98
C VAL A 114 20.29 4.66 -9.71
N CYS A 115 20.41 5.69 -8.87
CA CYS A 115 19.58 5.84 -7.68
C CYS A 115 18.08 5.90 -8.04
N VAL A 116 17.69 6.72 -9.02
CA VAL A 116 16.29 6.83 -9.48
C VAL A 116 15.79 5.48 -9.97
N SER A 117 16.55 4.78 -10.80
CA SER A 117 16.17 3.46 -11.30
C SER A 117 16.00 2.43 -10.17
N LEU A 118 16.89 2.45 -9.18
CA LEU A 118 16.79 1.59 -8.00
C LEU A 118 15.55 1.91 -7.16
N VAL A 119 15.23 3.20 -6.97
CA VAL A 119 14.00 3.60 -6.27
C VAL A 119 12.77 3.08 -7.00
N ILE A 120 12.68 3.24 -8.33
CA ILE A 120 11.55 2.74 -9.13
C ILE A 120 11.39 1.22 -8.96
N ILE A 121 12.47 0.46 -9.03
CA ILE A 121 12.43 -1.00 -8.86
C ILE A 121 12.01 -1.37 -7.43
N MET A 122 12.60 -0.71 -6.43
CA MET A 122 12.29 -0.98 -5.03
C MET A 122 10.89 -0.53 -4.65
N ASP A 123 10.36 0.50 -5.29
CA ASP A 123 8.96 0.92 -5.15
C ASP A 123 8.00 -0.19 -5.64
N CYS A 124 8.25 -0.77 -6.80
CA CYS A 124 7.48 -1.93 -7.27
C CYS A 124 7.55 -3.13 -6.29
N VAL A 125 8.73 -3.38 -5.68
CA VAL A 125 8.90 -4.46 -4.68
C VAL A 125 8.14 -4.13 -3.40
N MET A 126 8.23 -2.89 -2.92
CA MET A 126 7.50 -2.39 -1.76
C MET A 126 6.00 -2.49 -1.98
N THR A 127 5.50 -2.02 -3.11
CA THR A 127 4.10 -2.10 -3.53
C THR A 127 3.62 -3.54 -3.62
N PHE A 128 4.44 -4.46 -4.14
CA PHE A 128 4.09 -5.89 -4.17
C PHE A 128 3.79 -6.42 -2.76
N PHE A 129 4.61 -6.12 -1.76
CA PHE A 129 4.37 -6.58 -0.39
C PHE A 129 3.21 -5.84 0.27
N GLY A 130 3.11 -4.52 0.09
CA GLY A 130 2.02 -3.69 0.61
C GLY A 130 0.66 -4.12 0.06
N SER A 131 0.54 -4.25 -1.26
CA SER A 131 -0.70 -4.68 -1.91
C SER A 131 -1.06 -6.12 -1.57
N SER A 132 -0.07 -7.01 -1.41
CA SER A 132 -0.32 -8.38 -0.95
C SER A 132 -0.92 -8.43 0.45
N ALA A 133 -0.33 -7.66 1.38
CA ALA A 133 -0.71 -7.70 2.78
C ALA A 133 -1.95 -6.87 3.08
N ASN A 134 -1.99 -5.63 2.61
CA ASN A 134 -3.03 -4.65 2.93
C ASN A 134 -4.19 -4.72 1.95
N ASP A 135 -3.96 -4.49 0.66
CA ASP A 135 -5.05 -4.35 -0.31
C ASP A 135 -5.76 -5.69 -0.58
N ALA A 136 -5.00 -6.76 -0.76
CA ALA A 136 -5.58 -8.07 -1.03
C ALA A 136 -6.05 -8.75 0.27
N CYS A 137 -5.12 -9.06 1.19
CA CYS A 137 -5.41 -9.98 2.28
C CYS A 137 -6.07 -9.31 3.48
N PHE A 138 -5.68 -8.09 3.86
CA PHE A 138 -6.30 -7.41 4.99
C PHE A 138 -7.73 -6.94 4.68
N ASN A 139 -7.98 -6.35 3.51
CA ASN A 139 -9.34 -5.97 3.11
C ASN A 139 -10.26 -7.19 2.98
N ALA A 140 -9.74 -8.31 2.50
CA ALA A 140 -10.49 -9.55 2.48
C ALA A 140 -10.76 -10.09 3.90
N TRP A 141 -9.77 -9.99 4.82
CA TRP A 141 -9.98 -10.35 6.22
C TRP A 141 -11.01 -9.45 6.91
N LEU A 142 -11.03 -8.13 6.66
CA LEU A 142 -12.07 -7.23 7.14
C LEU A 142 -13.46 -7.70 6.73
N THR A 143 -13.60 -8.10 5.47
CA THR A 143 -14.86 -8.62 4.91
C THR A 143 -15.29 -9.91 5.59
N ASP A 144 -14.37 -10.87 5.77
CA ASP A 144 -14.67 -12.18 6.37
C ASP A 144 -14.89 -12.13 7.88
N ALA A 145 -14.23 -11.20 8.57
CA ALA A 145 -14.33 -11.03 10.01
C ALA A 145 -15.53 -10.18 10.44
N SER A 146 -16.10 -9.38 9.52
CA SER A 146 -17.28 -8.56 9.74
C SER A 146 -18.57 -9.30 9.35
N ASP A 147 -19.69 -8.86 9.93
CA ASP A 147 -21.04 -9.31 9.60
C ASP A 147 -21.98 -8.13 9.32
N SER A 148 -23.23 -8.39 8.95
CA SER A 148 -24.21 -7.35 8.62
C SER A 148 -24.47 -6.33 9.75
N SER A 149 -24.17 -6.68 11.01
CA SER A 149 -24.41 -5.82 12.18
C SER A 149 -23.26 -4.83 12.43
N ASN A 150 -22.03 -5.16 12.03
CA ASN A 150 -20.83 -4.38 12.34
C ASN A 150 -20.05 -3.90 11.09
N ARG A 151 -20.41 -4.39 9.90
CA ARG A 151 -19.72 -4.05 8.65
C ARG A 151 -19.67 -2.54 8.39
N GLY A 152 -20.78 -1.82 8.63
CA GLY A 152 -20.82 -0.37 8.45
C GLY A 152 -19.81 0.37 9.36
N ALA A 153 -19.64 -0.09 10.60
CA ALA A 153 -18.65 0.50 11.52
C ALA A 153 -17.21 0.16 11.10
N VAL A 154 -16.96 -1.08 10.66
CA VAL A 154 -15.64 -1.52 10.15
C VAL A 154 -15.24 -0.70 8.93
N GLU A 155 -16.12 -0.61 7.93
CA GLU A 155 -15.89 0.17 6.71
C GLU A 155 -15.77 1.68 7.00
N GLY A 156 -16.57 2.20 7.96
CA GLY A 156 -16.48 3.58 8.40
C GLY A 156 -15.11 3.92 9.00
N ILE A 157 -14.59 3.06 9.88
CA ILE A 157 -13.24 3.20 10.43
C ILE A 157 -12.21 3.13 9.31
N ASN A 158 -12.26 2.10 8.46
CA ASN A 158 -11.29 1.91 7.39
C ASN A 158 -11.24 3.11 6.42
N SER A 159 -12.41 3.68 6.10
CA SER A 159 -12.53 4.83 5.19
C SER A 159 -12.01 6.15 5.77
N MET A 160 -11.93 6.28 7.10
CA MET A 160 -11.37 7.47 7.76
C MET A 160 -9.84 7.43 7.85
N MET A 161 -9.22 6.25 7.78
CA MET A 161 -7.79 6.06 8.03
C MET A 161 -6.88 6.75 7.02
N PRO A 162 -7.19 6.87 5.72
CA PRO A 162 -6.35 7.63 4.79
C PRO A 162 -6.16 9.09 5.23
N LEU A 163 -7.23 9.76 5.66
CA LEU A 163 -7.14 11.14 6.15
C LEU A 163 -6.33 11.22 7.45
N MET A 164 -6.57 10.30 8.39
CA MET A 164 -5.81 10.23 9.63
C MET A 164 -4.32 9.97 9.37
N ALA A 165 -4.00 9.09 8.43
CA ALA A 165 -2.63 8.80 8.04
C ALA A 165 -1.91 10.03 7.46
N ILE A 166 -2.58 10.78 6.60
CA ILE A 166 -2.05 12.06 6.08
C ILE A 166 -1.71 12.99 7.25
N LEU A 167 -2.63 13.18 8.21
CA LEU A 167 -2.39 14.05 9.37
C LEU A 167 -1.22 13.54 10.23
N VAL A 168 -1.11 12.24 10.45
CA VAL A 168 -0.02 11.63 11.23
C VAL A 168 1.33 11.81 10.53
N VAL A 169 1.40 11.54 9.23
CA VAL A 169 2.64 11.63 8.46
C VAL A 169 3.10 13.09 8.32
N PHE A 170 2.19 13.99 7.93
CA PHE A 170 2.53 15.41 7.81
C PHE A 170 2.87 16.03 9.18
N GLY A 171 2.05 15.79 10.21
CA GLY A 171 2.32 16.27 11.55
C GLY A 171 3.61 15.72 12.15
N GLY A 172 3.94 14.46 11.85
CA GLY A 172 5.15 13.81 12.32
C GLY A 172 6.43 14.28 11.63
N PHE A 173 6.37 14.55 10.32
CA PHE A 173 7.56 14.84 9.53
C PHE A 173 7.65 16.28 9.00
N MET A 174 6.67 17.15 9.29
CA MET A 174 6.65 18.54 8.85
C MET A 174 7.88 19.34 9.31
N SER A 175 8.42 19.04 10.50
CA SER A 175 9.57 19.73 11.09
C SER A 175 10.92 19.21 10.59
N PHE A 176 10.94 18.15 9.78
CA PHE A 176 12.17 17.53 9.29
C PHE A 176 12.66 18.24 8.03
N ASP A 177 13.95 18.57 7.98
CA ASP A 177 14.56 19.15 6.77
C ASP A 177 14.76 18.05 5.71
N GLN A 178 13.86 18.03 4.73
CA GLN A 178 13.86 17.07 3.64
C GLN A 178 14.98 17.26 2.61
N ASN A 179 15.84 18.27 2.77
CA ASN A 179 17.02 18.46 1.91
C ASN A 179 18.24 17.65 2.41
N LEU A 180 18.14 17.09 3.62
CA LEU A 180 19.22 16.31 4.24
C LEU A 180 19.02 14.81 4.01
N PRO A 181 20.03 14.06 3.51
CA PRO A 181 19.95 12.60 3.34
C PRO A 181 19.65 11.85 4.64
N GLU A 182 20.19 12.33 5.77
CA GLU A 182 19.99 11.72 7.10
C GLU A 182 18.51 11.77 7.53
N THR A 183 17.79 12.80 7.12
CA THR A 183 16.35 12.93 7.36
C THR A 183 15.59 11.77 6.71
N TRP A 184 15.93 11.42 5.48
CA TRP A 184 15.29 10.31 4.78
C TRP A 184 15.61 8.95 5.39
N VAL A 185 16.86 8.75 5.85
CA VAL A 185 17.22 7.55 6.62
C VAL A 185 16.35 7.42 7.87
N MET A 186 16.13 8.53 8.58
CA MET A 186 15.27 8.54 9.77
C MET A 186 13.79 8.27 9.42
N ILE A 187 13.25 8.92 8.40
CA ILE A 187 11.85 8.75 7.96
C ILE A 187 11.60 7.29 7.56
N PHE A 188 12.42 6.72 6.66
CA PHE A 188 12.30 5.32 6.26
C PHE A 188 12.51 4.36 7.44
N GLY A 189 13.44 4.70 8.34
CA GLY A 189 13.68 3.95 9.57
C GLY A 189 12.46 3.89 10.49
N ILE A 190 11.82 5.03 10.75
CA ILE A 190 10.62 5.11 11.60
C ILE A 190 9.45 4.35 10.96
N ILE A 191 9.12 4.66 9.70
CA ILE A 191 7.97 4.04 9.02
C ILE A 191 8.20 2.54 8.83
N GLY A 192 9.39 2.14 8.35
CA GLY A 192 9.71 0.72 8.17
C GLY A 192 9.64 -0.06 9.47
N THR A 193 10.15 0.50 10.60
CA THR A 193 10.04 -0.13 11.93
C THR A 193 8.59 -0.25 12.39
N LEU A 194 7.78 0.79 12.18
CA LEU A 194 6.35 0.78 12.51
C LEU A 194 5.63 -0.33 11.75
N VAL A 195 5.81 -0.39 10.43
CA VAL A 195 5.17 -1.39 9.55
C VAL A 195 5.63 -2.82 9.92
N LEU A 196 6.93 -3.01 10.14
CA LEU A 196 7.50 -4.28 10.57
C LEU A 196 6.97 -4.71 11.94
N GLY A 197 6.91 -3.78 12.89
CA GLY A 197 6.37 -4.04 14.24
C GLY A 197 4.90 -4.49 14.20
N ILE A 198 4.08 -3.89 13.32
CA ILE A 198 2.70 -4.31 13.11
C ILE A 198 2.64 -5.70 12.46
N GLY A 199 3.55 -6.03 11.56
CA GLY A 199 3.68 -7.40 11.03
C GLY A 199 3.87 -8.43 12.13
N VAL A 200 4.76 -8.15 13.11
CA VAL A 200 4.97 -9.01 14.29
C VAL A 200 3.72 -9.07 15.18
N LEU A 201 3.12 -7.90 15.49
CA LEU A 201 1.92 -7.82 16.33
C LEU A 201 0.73 -8.58 15.73
N GLY A 202 0.67 -8.70 14.41
CA GLY A 202 -0.38 -9.41 13.70
C GLY A 202 -0.50 -10.87 14.06
N PHE A 203 0.61 -11.54 14.36
CA PHE A 203 0.57 -12.93 14.81
C PHE A 203 -0.24 -13.10 16.10
N PHE A 204 -0.37 -12.03 16.90
CA PHE A 204 -1.13 -12.03 18.15
C PHE A 204 -2.52 -11.40 17.99
N LEU A 205 -2.68 -10.40 17.10
CA LEU A 205 -3.92 -9.62 16.96
C LEU A 205 -4.89 -10.21 15.95
N ILE A 206 -4.41 -10.80 14.85
CA ILE A 206 -5.27 -11.31 13.80
C ILE A 206 -5.72 -12.71 14.16
N ASP A 207 -7.03 -12.87 14.33
CA ASP A 207 -7.67 -14.17 14.48
C ASP A 207 -8.12 -14.67 13.11
N GLU A 208 -7.66 -15.86 12.74
CA GLU A 208 -8.00 -16.50 11.48
C GLU A 208 -9.28 -17.33 11.67
N LYS A 209 -10.34 -16.95 10.98
CA LYS A 209 -11.52 -17.81 10.85
C LYS A 209 -11.26 -18.76 9.69
N PRO A 210 -11.63 -20.06 9.81
CA PRO A 210 -11.48 -20.99 8.69
C PRO A 210 -12.32 -20.48 7.51
N VAL A 211 -11.67 -20.00 6.48
CA VAL A 211 -12.30 -19.65 5.22
C VAL A 211 -12.65 -20.98 4.53
N LYS A 212 -13.90 -21.13 4.09
CA LYS A 212 -14.27 -22.28 3.26
C LYS A 212 -13.49 -22.18 1.95
N THR A 213 -12.42 -22.92 1.83
CA THR A 213 -11.67 -23.05 0.58
C THR A 213 -12.61 -23.62 -0.47
N GLN A 214 -12.97 -22.82 -1.44
CA GLN A 214 -13.67 -23.31 -2.61
C GLN A 214 -12.63 -24.05 -3.46
N GLY A 215 -12.63 -25.36 -3.37
CA GLY A 215 -11.80 -26.27 -4.18
C GLY A 215 -12.24 -26.26 -5.65
N ASN A 216 -12.15 -25.12 -6.31
CA ASN A 216 -12.63 -24.97 -7.66
C ASN A 216 -11.44 -24.83 -8.63
N GLU A 217 -11.27 -25.81 -9.50
CA GLU A 217 -10.22 -25.86 -10.53
C GLU A 217 -10.23 -24.65 -11.49
N LYS A 218 -11.30 -23.86 -11.51
CA LYS A 218 -11.47 -22.68 -12.37
C LYS A 218 -11.26 -21.34 -11.64
N TYR A 219 -10.55 -21.35 -10.52
CA TYR A 219 -10.42 -20.15 -9.67
C TYR A 219 -9.86 -18.94 -10.43
N PHE A 220 -8.76 -19.08 -11.16
CA PHE A 220 -8.18 -18.01 -11.97
C PHE A 220 -9.11 -17.55 -13.11
N ALA A 221 -9.95 -18.44 -13.66
CA ALA A 221 -10.93 -18.04 -14.66
C ALA A 221 -12.07 -17.18 -14.07
N ASN A 222 -12.31 -17.28 -12.77
CA ASN A 222 -13.32 -16.50 -12.07
C ASN A 222 -12.86 -15.08 -11.71
N ILE A 223 -11.56 -14.77 -11.71
CA ILE A 223 -11.03 -13.41 -11.52
C ILE A 223 -11.67 -12.45 -12.55
N PHE A 224 -11.78 -12.90 -13.79
CA PHE A 224 -12.36 -12.11 -14.88
C PHE A 224 -13.89 -12.23 -15.01
N TYR A 225 -14.55 -12.95 -14.08
CA TYR A 225 -16.00 -13.15 -14.13
C TYR A 225 -16.77 -11.82 -14.14
N GLY A 226 -16.35 -10.88 -13.29
CA GLY A 226 -16.95 -9.53 -13.20
C GLY A 226 -16.84 -8.72 -14.50
N PHE A 227 -15.82 -8.97 -15.34
CA PHE A 227 -15.65 -8.25 -16.61
C PHE A 227 -16.43 -8.84 -17.79
N ARG A 228 -17.22 -9.90 -17.57
CA ARG A 228 -18.02 -10.50 -18.63
C ARG A 228 -19.18 -9.57 -19.01
N PRO A 229 -19.43 -9.33 -20.32
CA PRO A 229 -20.51 -8.45 -20.78
C PRO A 229 -21.89 -8.82 -20.24
N SER A 230 -22.15 -10.12 -20.04
CA SER A 230 -23.39 -10.61 -19.44
C SER A 230 -23.58 -10.16 -17.99
N VAL A 231 -22.51 -10.16 -17.19
CA VAL A 231 -22.53 -9.73 -15.77
C VAL A 231 -22.69 -8.21 -15.69
N ILE A 232 -21.99 -7.47 -16.54
CA ILE A 232 -22.12 -6.02 -16.67
C ILE A 232 -23.56 -5.65 -17.05
N GLY A 233 -24.13 -6.33 -18.02
CA GLY A 233 -25.50 -6.09 -18.48
C GLY A 233 -26.57 -6.34 -17.42
N GLN A 234 -26.36 -7.30 -16.53
CA GLN A 234 -27.27 -7.60 -15.41
C GLN A 234 -27.13 -6.60 -14.24
N ASN A 235 -25.99 -5.94 -14.11
CA ASN A 235 -25.68 -5.05 -12.96
C ASN A 235 -25.30 -3.63 -13.41
N LYS A 236 -26.01 -3.07 -14.38
CA LYS A 236 -25.66 -1.78 -15.02
C LYS A 236 -25.41 -0.64 -14.04
N LEU A 237 -26.25 -0.52 -13.01
CA LEU A 237 -26.12 0.56 -12.00
C LEU A 237 -24.82 0.44 -11.20
N LEU A 238 -24.43 -0.79 -10.84
CA LEU A 238 -23.17 -1.05 -10.14
C LEU A 238 -21.98 -0.63 -11.02
N TYR A 239 -21.96 -1.03 -12.30
CA TYR A 239 -20.85 -0.69 -13.19
C TYR A 239 -20.82 0.79 -13.56
N LEU A 240 -21.97 1.48 -13.61
CA LEU A 240 -22.01 2.92 -13.75
C LEU A 240 -21.38 3.63 -12.54
N ALA A 241 -21.73 3.18 -11.33
CA ALA A 241 -21.15 3.71 -10.09
C ALA A 241 -19.63 3.44 -10.02
N LEU A 242 -19.19 2.23 -10.39
CA LEU A 242 -17.76 1.89 -10.47
C LEU A 242 -17.03 2.75 -11.50
N GLY A 243 -17.64 3.02 -12.66
CA GLY A 243 -17.09 3.90 -13.67
C GLY A 243 -16.93 5.34 -13.19
N ALA A 244 -17.95 5.89 -12.54
CA ALA A 244 -17.87 7.22 -11.93
C ALA A 244 -16.78 7.29 -10.84
N TYR A 245 -16.69 6.28 -10.00
CA TYR A 245 -15.64 6.16 -8.97
C TYR A 245 -14.24 6.06 -9.59
N ALA A 246 -14.09 5.31 -10.68
CA ALA A 246 -12.82 5.19 -11.40
C ALA A 246 -12.38 6.54 -11.97
N VAL A 247 -13.26 7.28 -12.63
CA VAL A 247 -12.96 8.62 -13.17
C VAL A 247 -12.54 9.58 -12.07
N PHE A 248 -13.23 9.58 -10.92
CA PHE A 248 -12.88 10.40 -9.77
C PHE A 248 -11.49 10.05 -9.23
N ASN A 249 -11.18 8.75 -9.06
CA ASN A 249 -9.86 8.32 -8.58
C ASN A 249 -8.74 8.63 -9.58
N ILE A 250 -8.96 8.50 -10.88
CA ILE A 250 -7.99 8.91 -11.91
C ILE A 250 -7.68 10.39 -11.76
N SER A 251 -8.69 11.25 -11.56
CA SER A 251 -8.48 12.68 -11.36
C SER A 251 -7.59 12.99 -10.15
N ILE A 252 -7.79 12.26 -9.04
CA ILE A 252 -6.95 12.41 -7.84
C ILE A 252 -5.52 11.96 -8.11
N GLN A 253 -5.33 10.80 -8.76
CA GLN A 253 -4.00 10.23 -9.03
C GLN A 253 -3.15 11.07 -9.98
N ILE A 254 -3.75 11.92 -10.80
CA ILE A 254 -3.00 12.81 -11.70
C ILE A 254 -2.24 13.89 -10.91
N TYR A 255 -2.83 14.49 -9.88
CA TYR A 255 -2.20 15.61 -9.16
C TYR A 255 -1.54 15.21 -7.84
N MET A 256 -2.01 14.15 -7.15
CA MET A 256 -1.54 13.76 -5.82
C MET A 256 -0.02 13.52 -5.75
N PRO A 257 0.63 12.84 -6.71
CA PRO A 257 2.07 12.62 -6.69
C PRO A 257 2.89 13.93 -6.68
N TYR A 258 2.34 15.00 -7.26
CA TYR A 258 3.02 16.28 -7.39
C TYR A 258 2.58 17.32 -6.35
N LEU A 259 1.58 17.01 -5.53
CA LEU A 259 0.97 17.97 -4.61
C LEU A 259 1.99 18.56 -3.62
N ILE A 260 2.76 17.70 -2.97
CA ILE A 260 3.79 18.16 -2.01
C ILE A 260 4.91 18.89 -2.74
N LEU A 261 5.35 18.37 -3.89
CA LEU A 261 6.38 19.02 -4.70
C LEU A 261 5.95 20.44 -5.11
N TYR A 262 4.70 20.60 -5.52
CA TYR A 262 4.16 21.91 -5.86
C TYR A 262 4.26 22.87 -4.67
N TYR A 263 3.82 22.46 -3.49
CA TYR A 263 3.88 23.31 -2.29
C TYR A 263 5.31 23.60 -1.82
N THR A 264 6.24 22.68 -2.00
CA THR A 264 7.63 22.86 -1.54
C THR A 264 8.51 23.62 -2.52
N VAL A 265 8.16 23.66 -3.82
CA VAL A 265 8.98 24.27 -4.87
C VAL A 265 8.38 25.58 -5.38
N SER A 266 7.04 25.69 -5.38
CA SER A 266 6.34 26.83 -6.03
C SER A 266 5.77 27.84 -5.03
N LEU A 267 5.70 27.51 -3.73
CA LEU A 267 5.26 28.42 -2.66
C LEU A 267 6.35 28.60 -1.61
#